data_fa75f4061f7bceaa3080928bb624d3b3
#
_entry.id   fa75f4061f7bceaa3080928bb624d3b3
#
_cell.length_a   1.000
_cell.length_b   1.000
_cell.length_c   1.000
_cell.angle_alpha   90.00
_cell.angle_beta   90.00
_cell.angle_gamma   90.00
#
_symmetry.space_group_name_H-M   'P 1'
#
loop_
_entity.id
_entity.type
_entity.pdbx_description
1 polymer ?
#
loop_
_entity_poly.entity_id
_entity_poly.type
_entity_poly.pdbx_seq_one_letter_code
_entity_poly.pdbx_strand_id
1 'polypeptide(L)'
;MRSVSEAKAGPKRSLLAQGRSRDTRQAIIKAALELWSERGYDTGIDDTTAEEIAARAGVAKATFYFHFARKDDILLETGWLTAKVFYEDALAALLQGGSADEVIDEVTVKLCRRVERVPRLALRRMLRAQIAAAPDTPHSWNDREHFGFRRGFAVIFLHAQQSGDIPQTVIPDSLGAMFEAQLMSSMHDWAHEEEASLLATLRERFAVLLAGARSVSADALGAGSRVRRARDGRRPGAARRESHTESEFDS
;
A
#
# COMPACT_ATOMS: atom_id res chain seq x y z
N MET A 1 2.47 40.31 -33.99
CA MET A 1 3.34 39.41 -33.24
C MET A 1 3.44 39.90 -31.80
N ARG A 2 2.71 39.29 -30.87
CA ARG A 2 2.87 39.54 -29.43
C ARG A 2 3.25 38.22 -28.78
N SER A 3 4.50 38.17 -28.33
CA SER A 3 5.09 37.09 -27.59
C SER A 3 4.46 37.09 -26.18
N VAL A 4 3.72 36.01 -25.83
CA VAL A 4 3.26 35.75 -24.48
C VAL A 4 4.41 35.05 -23.76
N SER A 5 5.07 35.80 -22.88
CA SER A 5 6.10 35.27 -21.97
C SER A 5 5.41 34.45 -20.87
N GLU A 6 5.46 33.12 -21.00
CA GLU A 6 5.18 32.22 -19.88
C GLU A 6 6.28 32.36 -18.84
N ALA A 7 5.99 33.11 -17.79
CA ALA A 7 6.87 33.19 -16.61
C ALA A 7 6.82 31.87 -15.85
N LYS A 8 7.83 31.02 -16.08
CA LYS A 8 8.11 29.81 -15.29
C LYS A 8 8.25 30.21 -13.81
N ALA A 9 7.28 29.79 -12.98
CA ALA A 9 7.31 30.05 -11.54
C ALA A 9 8.59 29.45 -10.95
N GLY A 10 9.40 30.25 -10.28
CA GLY A 10 10.69 29.85 -9.73
C GLY A 10 10.56 28.77 -8.64
N PRO A 11 11.60 27.96 -8.39
CA PRO A 11 11.58 26.77 -7.52
C PRO A 11 11.10 27.03 -6.09
N LYS A 12 11.34 28.21 -5.51
CA LYS A 12 10.86 28.59 -4.17
C LYS A 12 9.33 28.79 -4.09
N ARG A 13 8.69 29.30 -5.15
CA ARG A 13 7.21 29.44 -5.19
C ARG A 13 6.52 28.09 -5.32
N SER A 14 7.12 27.16 -6.03
CA SER A 14 6.62 25.79 -6.17
C SER A 14 6.67 25.01 -4.84
N LEU A 15 7.75 25.12 -4.07
CA LEU A 15 7.90 24.48 -2.76
C LEU A 15 6.91 25.04 -1.73
N LEU A 16 6.70 26.37 -1.71
CA LEU A 16 5.71 27.00 -0.82
C LEU A 16 4.26 26.63 -1.21
N ALA A 17 3.97 26.49 -2.50
CA ALA A 17 2.66 26.05 -2.97
C ALA A 17 2.40 24.58 -2.59
N GLN A 18 3.41 23.71 -2.73
CA GLN A 18 3.33 22.31 -2.30
C GLN A 18 3.17 22.16 -0.78
N GLY A 19 3.88 22.99 0.02
CA GLY A 19 3.71 23.03 1.47
C GLY A 19 2.28 23.36 1.86
N ARG A 20 1.73 24.47 1.36
CA ARG A 20 0.34 24.88 1.64
C ARG A 20 -0.69 23.83 1.20
N SER A 21 -0.46 23.18 0.07
CA SER A 21 -1.33 22.10 -0.42
C SER A 21 -1.33 20.91 0.55
N ARG A 22 -0.18 20.53 1.10
CA ARG A 22 -0.07 19.48 2.13
C ARG A 22 -0.77 19.86 3.43
N ASP A 23 -0.55 21.10 3.91
CA ASP A 23 -1.18 21.61 5.14
C ASP A 23 -2.71 21.61 5.00
N THR A 24 -3.22 22.10 3.87
CA THR A 24 -4.66 22.08 3.57
C THR A 24 -5.21 20.66 3.53
N ARG A 25 -4.51 19.74 2.88
CA ARG A 25 -4.90 18.33 2.82
C ARG A 25 -4.98 17.69 4.21
N GLN A 26 -3.99 17.95 5.06
CA GLN A 26 -3.97 17.47 6.44
C GLN A 26 -5.10 18.08 7.28
N ALA A 27 -5.40 19.37 7.10
CA ALA A 27 -6.52 20.02 7.78
C ALA A 27 -7.86 19.37 7.41
N ILE A 28 -8.08 19.02 6.13
CA ILE A 28 -9.28 18.32 5.67
C ILE A 28 -9.37 16.91 6.31
N ILE A 29 -8.29 16.15 6.33
CA ILE A 29 -8.24 14.82 6.97
C ILE A 29 -8.60 14.92 8.45
N LYS A 30 -7.96 15.85 9.16
CA LYS A 30 -8.21 16.07 10.59
C LYS A 30 -9.68 16.42 10.86
N ALA A 31 -10.24 17.35 10.10
CA ALA A 31 -11.63 17.77 10.21
C ALA A 31 -12.62 16.61 9.98
N ALA A 32 -12.34 15.77 8.99
CA ALA A 32 -13.17 14.59 8.72
C ALA A 32 -13.13 13.59 9.89
N LEU A 33 -11.93 13.26 10.38
CA LEU A 33 -11.76 12.32 11.50
C LEU A 33 -12.42 12.83 12.78
N GLU A 34 -12.35 14.12 13.06
CA GLU A 34 -13.05 14.76 14.20
C GLU A 34 -14.57 14.62 14.06
N LEU A 35 -15.15 14.99 12.92
CA LEU A 35 -16.60 14.87 12.67
C LEU A 35 -17.08 13.42 12.76
N TRP A 36 -16.33 12.47 12.22
CA TRP A 36 -16.68 11.06 12.28
C TRP A 36 -16.55 10.49 13.70
N SER A 37 -15.58 10.96 14.48
CA SER A 37 -15.44 10.60 15.89
C SER A 37 -16.60 11.16 16.73
N GLU A 38 -17.04 12.39 16.49
CA GLU A 38 -18.15 13.05 17.18
C GLU A 38 -19.49 12.35 16.89
N ARG A 39 -19.70 11.85 15.67
CA ARG A 39 -20.96 11.23 15.20
C ARG A 39 -21.00 9.71 15.37
N GLY A 40 -19.88 9.11 15.74
CA GLY A 40 -19.70 7.65 15.66
C GLY A 40 -19.29 7.19 14.26
N TYR A 41 -18.39 6.22 14.18
CA TYR A 41 -17.85 5.72 12.91
C TYR A 41 -18.78 4.75 12.16
N ASP A 42 -19.89 4.35 12.74
CA ASP A 42 -20.90 3.47 12.14
C ASP A 42 -21.74 4.21 11.09
N THR A 43 -22.33 5.33 11.44
CA THR A 43 -23.14 6.16 10.54
C THR A 43 -22.46 7.49 10.22
N GLY A 44 -21.62 8.01 11.12
CA GLY A 44 -21.02 9.34 11.00
C GLY A 44 -20.25 9.58 9.71
N ILE A 45 -19.62 8.55 9.15
CA ILE A 45 -18.96 8.66 7.84
C ILE A 45 -19.97 8.91 6.73
N ASP A 46 -21.10 8.17 6.75
CA ASP A 46 -22.15 8.29 5.72
C ASP A 46 -22.92 9.59 5.87
N ASP A 47 -23.23 9.98 7.09
CA ASP A 47 -24.01 11.17 7.44
C ASP A 47 -23.22 12.48 7.33
N THR A 48 -21.91 12.43 7.22
CA THR A 48 -21.06 13.64 7.05
C THR A 48 -20.91 14.00 5.59
N THR A 49 -21.18 15.25 5.25
CA THR A 49 -21.03 15.77 3.90
C THR A 49 -19.62 16.35 3.66
N ALA A 50 -19.21 16.44 2.40
CA ALA A 50 -17.97 17.11 2.02
C ALA A 50 -17.96 18.60 2.39
N GLU A 51 -19.14 19.22 2.38
CA GLU A 51 -19.35 20.62 2.79
C GLU A 51 -19.08 20.83 4.27
N GLU A 52 -19.57 19.94 5.12
CA GLU A 52 -19.32 20.00 6.57
C GLU A 52 -17.84 19.79 6.88
N ILE A 53 -17.18 18.86 6.18
CA ILE A 53 -15.72 18.64 6.33
C ILE A 53 -14.96 19.88 5.89
N ALA A 54 -15.31 20.47 4.75
CA ALA A 54 -14.68 21.69 4.24
C ALA A 54 -14.85 22.88 5.22
N ALA A 55 -16.08 23.07 5.73
CA ALA A 55 -16.39 24.10 6.72
C ALA A 55 -15.58 23.91 8.02
N ARG A 56 -15.51 22.70 8.54
CA ARG A 56 -14.72 22.34 9.73
C ARG A 56 -13.22 22.57 9.51
N ALA A 57 -12.72 22.27 8.30
CA ALA A 57 -11.33 22.49 7.92
C ALA A 57 -10.99 23.96 7.62
N GLY A 58 -11.98 24.86 7.59
CA GLY A 58 -11.79 26.27 7.24
C GLY A 58 -11.46 26.51 5.76
N VAL A 59 -11.92 25.64 4.86
CA VAL A 59 -11.66 25.73 3.42
C VAL A 59 -12.95 25.81 2.61
N ALA A 60 -12.87 26.30 1.37
CA ALA A 60 -14.01 26.28 0.45
C ALA A 60 -14.31 24.85 -0.01
N LYS A 61 -15.59 24.57 -0.32
CA LYS A 61 -16.04 23.29 -0.92
C LYS A 61 -15.22 22.89 -2.15
N ALA A 62 -14.91 23.86 -3.04
CA ALA A 62 -14.09 23.60 -4.21
C ALA A 62 -12.66 23.14 -3.84
N THR A 63 -12.11 23.66 -2.74
CA THR A 63 -10.80 23.24 -2.22
C THR A 63 -10.84 21.80 -1.72
N PHE A 64 -11.93 21.37 -1.07
CA PHE A 64 -12.12 19.97 -0.71
C PHE A 64 -12.04 19.07 -1.94
N TYR A 65 -12.84 19.35 -2.97
CA TYR A 65 -12.88 18.52 -4.19
C TYR A 65 -11.60 18.60 -5.04
N PHE A 66 -10.81 19.65 -4.86
CA PHE A 66 -9.46 19.70 -5.42
C PHE A 66 -8.52 18.64 -4.80
N HIS A 67 -8.68 18.37 -3.50
CA HIS A 67 -7.85 17.42 -2.76
C HIS A 67 -8.40 15.99 -2.72
N PHE A 68 -9.73 15.83 -2.66
CA PHE A 68 -10.41 14.55 -2.51
C PHE A 68 -11.63 14.49 -3.43
N ALA A 69 -11.66 13.53 -4.34
CA ALA A 69 -12.81 13.33 -5.21
C ALA A 69 -14.05 12.88 -4.41
N ARG A 70 -13.83 12.10 -3.37
CA ARG A 70 -14.86 11.59 -2.45
C ARG A 70 -14.37 11.66 -1.01
N LYS A 71 -15.31 11.74 -0.04
CA LYS A 71 -14.97 11.71 1.39
C LYS A 71 -14.29 10.39 1.80
N ASP A 72 -14.65 9.28 1.16
CA ASP A 72 -14.03 7.97 1.43
C ASP A 72 -12.54 7.91 1.07
N ASP A 73 -12.09 8.77 0.14
CA ASP A 73 -10.68 8.86 -0.22
C ASP A 73 -9.79 9.33 0.96
N ILE A 74 -10.40 9.98 1.96
CA ILE A 74 -9.73 10.36 3.22
C ILE A 74 -9.34 9.11 4.02
N LEU A 75 -10.18 8.07 4.03
CA LEU A 75 -9.86 6.80 4.71
C LEU A 75 -8.66 6.12 4.06
N LEU A 76 -8.59 6.15 2.73
CA LEU A 76 -7.44 5.62 1.99
C LEU A 76 -6.15 6.38 2.31
N GLU A 77 -6.24 7.69 2.42
CA GLU A 77 -5.10 8.54 2.76
C GLU A 77 -4.56 8.25 4.17
N THR A 78 -5.45 8.04 5.15
CA THR A 78 -5.04 7.66 6.51
C THR A 78 -4.33 6.31 6.55
N GLY A 79 -4.79 5.34 5.77
CA GLY A 79 -4.13 4.04 5.61
C GLY A 79 -2.73 4.19 5.00
N TRP A 80 -2.61 5.00 3.96
CA TRP A 80 -1.33 5.29 3.32
C TRP A 80 -0.34 6.01 4.26
N LEU A 81 -0.81 7.01 5.01
CA LEU A 81 0.04 7.69 6.00
C LEU A 81 0.56 6.70 7.07
N THR A 82 -0.27 5.75 7.50
CA THR A 82 0.15 4.70 8.44
C THR A 82 1.24 3.80 7.82
N ALA A 83 1.08 3.40 6.57
CA ALA A 83 2.05 2.59 5.85
C ALA A 83 3.38 3.33 5.61
N LYS A 84 3.32 4.64 5.33
CA LYS A 84 4.50 5.50 5.21
C LYS A 84 5.26 5.57 6.53
N VAL A 85 4.57 5.83 7.64
CA VAL A 85 5.20 5.88 8.97
C VAL A 85 5.80 4.52 9.35
N PHE A 86 5.16 3.40 8.98
CA PHE A 86 5.74 2.07 9.16
C PHE A 86 7.06 1.90 8.40
N TYR A 87 7.13 2.36 7.16
CA TYR A 87 8.38 2.33 6.38
C TYR A 87 9.48 3.19 7.04
N GLU A 88 9.13 4.39 7.51
CA GLU A 88 10.07 5.28 8.21
C GLU A 88 10.56 4.66 9.53
N ASP A 89 9.68 4.00 10.30
CA ASP A 89 10.04 3.24 11.49
C ASP A 89 10.99 2.08 11.17
N ALA A 90 10.77 1.37 10.07
CA ALA A 90 11.65 0.27 9.65
C ALA A 90 13.05 0.78 9.34
N LEU A 91 13.17 1.89 8.60
CA LEU A 91 14.48 2.50 8.33
C LEU A 91 15.16 2.97 9.61
N ALA A 92 14.42 3.60 10.53
CA ALA A 92 14.96 4.10 11.77
C ALA A 92 15.48 2.96 12.68
N ALA A 93 14.73 1.85 12.77
CA ALA A 93 15.14 0.66 13.53
C ALA A 93 16.38 0.00 12.94
N LEU A 94 16.47 -0.11 11.60
CA LEU A 94 17.65 -0.64 10.93
C LEU A 94 18.92 0.19 11.18
N LEU A 95 18.79 1.51 11.26
CA LEU A 95 19.91 2.41 11.57
C LEU A 95 20.43 2.24 13.02
N GLN A 96 19.59 1.78 13.94
CA GLN A 96 20.00 1.50 15.32
C GLN A 96 20.75 0.15 15.47
N GLY A 97 20.71 -0.66 14.43
CA GLY A 97 21.20 -2.03 14.43
C GLY A 97 20.19 -2.99 15.05
N GLY A 98 20.35 -4.26 14.80
CA GLY A 98 19.48 -5.31 15.30
C GLY A 98 19.27 -6.40 14.25
N SER A 99 18.87 -7.59 14.73
CA SER A 99 18.46 -8.70 13.89
C SER A 99 17.12 -8.39 13.19
N ALA A 100 16.81 -9.13 12.13
CA ALA A 100 15.51 -8.98 11.46
C ALA A 100 14.32 -9.21 12.42
N ASP A 101 14.44 -10.16 13.36
CA ASP A 101 13.41 -10.43 14.37
C ASP A 101 13.16 -9.21 15.26
N GLU A 102 14.22 -8.60 15.78
CA GLU A 102 14.12 -7.42 16.65
C GLU A 102 13.50 -6.23 15.93
N VAL A 103 13.93 -5.97 14.68
CA VAL A 103 13.40 -4.88 13.89
C VAL A 103 11.93 -5.13 13.54
N ILE A 104 11.56 -6.35 13.11
CA ILE A 104 10.16 -6.71 12.80
C ILE A 104 9.29 -6.57 14.05
N ASP A 105 9.75 -7.03 15.22
CA ASP A 105 8.98 -6.90 16.45
C ASP A 105 8.78 -5.43 16.84
N GLU A 106 9.82 -4.62 16.80
CA GLU A 106 9.75 -3.19 17.12
C GLU A 106 8.74 -2.45 16.25
N VAL A 107 8.85 -2.61 14.93
CA VAL A 107 7.93 -1.91 13.99
C VAL A 107 6.51 -2.43 14.10
N THR A 108 6.34 -3.74 14.39
CA THR A 108 5.02 -4.35 14.61
C THR A 108 4.37 -3.81 15.88
N VAL A 109 5.10 -3.70 16.98
CA VAL A 109 4.60 -3.10 18.23
C VAL A 109 4.18 -1.65 18.01
N LYS A 110 4.99 -0.85 17.31
CA LYS A 110 4.64 0.55 16.98
C LYS A 110 3.40 0.65 16.13
N LEU A 111 3.28 -0.22 15.12
CA LEU A 111 2.12 -0.27 14.24
C LEU A 111 0.86 -0.67 15.01
N CYS A 112 0.89 -1.74 15.81
CA CYS A 112 -0.26 -2.19 16.60
C CYS A 112 -0.77 -1.08 17.52
N ARG A 113 0.12 -0.39 18.23
CA ARG A 113 -0.25 0.76 19.09
C ARG A 113 -0.97 1.89 18.32
N ARG A 114 -0.65 2.09 17.03
CA ARG A 114 -1.34 3.08 16.20
C ARG A 114 -2.70 2.57 15.74
N VAL A 115 -2.75 1.32 15.27
CA VAL A 115 -3.98 0.69 14.76
C VAL A 115 -5.02 0.55 15.87
N GLU A 116 -4.61 0.12 17.07
CA GLU A 116 -5.50 -0.06 18.23
C GLU A 116 -6.13 1.24 18.75
N ARG A 117 -5.58 2.40 18.39
CA ARG A 117 -6.21 3.71 18.68
C ARG A 117 -7.32 4.06 17.72
N VAL A 118 -7.39 3.38 16.57
CA VAL A 118 -8.43 3.60 15.57
C VAL A 118 -9.64 2.74 15.96
N PRO A 119 -10.85 3.30 16.02
CA PRO A 119 -12.05 2.50 16.23
C PRO A 119 -12.16 1.37 15.21
N ARG A 120 -12.47 0.16 15.65
CA ARG A 120 -12.53 -1.04 14.79
C ARG A 120 -13.41 -0.85 13.57
N LEU A 121 -14.51 -0.13 13.72
CA LEU A 121 -15.45 0.14 12.65
C LEU A 121 -14.85 1.07 11.58
N ALA A 122 -14.06 2.09 11.98
CA ALA A 122 -13.32 2.94 11.06
C ALA A 122 -12.27 2.13 10.29
N LEU A 123 -11.57 1.22 10.99
CA LEU A 123 -10.60 0.31 10.35
C LEU A 123 -11.29 -0.60 9.34
N ARG A 124 -12.46 -1.19 9.66
CA ARG A 124 -13.25 -2.01 8.71
C ARG A 124 -13.58 -1.24 7.44
N ARG A 125 -14.03 0.03 7.58
CA ARG A 125 -14.35 0.87 6.42
C ARG A 125 -13.12 1.20 5.60
N MET A 126 -12.00 1.51 6.25
CA MET A 126 -10.72 1.78 5.59
C MET A 126 -10.24 0.56 4.79
N LEU A 127 -10.26 -0.64 5.38
CA LEU A 127 -9.85 -1.88 4.70
C LEU A 127 -10.75 -2.20 3.50
N ARG A 128 -12.08 -2.01 3.64
CA ARG A 128 -13.02 -2.14 2.51
C ARG A 128 -12.74 -1.14 1.39
N ALA A 129 -12.46 0.12 1.75
CA ALA A 129 -12.14 1.15 0.76
C ALA A 129 -10.85 0.82 0.00
N GLN A 130 -9.84 0.24 0.66
CA GLN A 130 -8.60 -0.22 0.02
C GLN A 130 -8.85 -1.32 -1.01
N ILE A 131 -9.71 -2.30 -0.69
CA ILE A 131 -10.07 -3.39 -1.62
C ILE A 131 -10.88 -2.84 -2.81
N ALA A 132 -11.76 -1.87 -2.57
CA ALA A 132 -12.62 -1.26 -3.60
C ALA A 132 -11.91 -0.22 -4.47
N ALA A 133 -10.72 0.26 -4.04
CA ALA A 133 -9.97 1.26 -4.79
C ALA A 133 -9.46 0.67 -6.11
N ALA A 134 -9.90 1.26 -7.23
CA ALA A 134 -9.40 0.87 -8.55
C ALA A 134 -7.91 1.20 -8.67
N PRO A 135 -7.13 0.37 -9.42
CA PRO A 135 -5.71 0.64 -9.65
C PRO A 135 -5.42 1.99 -10.33
N ASP A 136 -6.41 2.54 -11.02
CA ASP A 136 -6.29 3.79 -11.81
C ASP A 136 -6.75 5.05 -11.08
N THR A 137 -6.97 5.02 -9.76
CA THR A 137 -7.37 6.21 -9.02
C THR A 137 -6.23 7.23 -9.04
N PRO A 138 -6.38 8.41 -9.69
CA PRO A 138 -5.31 9.38 -9.90
C PRO A 138 -5.06 10.17 -8.62
N HIS A 139 -4.34 9.60 -7.71
CA HIS A 139 -3.81 10.29 -6.54
C HIS A 139 -2.34 9.93 -6.44
N SER A 140 -1.50 10.81 -6.00
CA SER A 140 -0.08 10.70 -5.62
C SER A 140 0.49 9.28 -5.31
N TRP A 141 -0.03 8.29 -6.00
CA TRP A 141 0.26 6.86 -5.90
C TRP A 141 1.68 6.53 -6.35
N ASN A 142 2.34 7.43 -7.10
CA ASN A 142 3.76 7.29 -7.40
C ASN A 142 4.61 7.21 -6.12
N ASP A 143 4.15 7.82 -5.02
CA ASP A 143 4.82 7.68 -3.73
C ASP A 143 4.48 6.37 -3.02
N ARG A 144 3.35 5.71 -3.33
CA ARG A 144 2.95 4.43 -2.70
C ARG A 144 3.85 3.26 -3.09
N GLU A 145 4.35 3.24 -4.30
CA GLU A 145 5.32 2.24 -4.73
C GLU A 145 6.65 2.39 -3.98
N HIS A 146 6.95 3.61 -3.49
CA HIS A 146 8.20 3.91 -2.78
C HIS A 146 8.06 3.78 -1.27
N PHE A 147 6.87 3.99 -0.70
CA PHE A 147 6.62 4.00 0.74
C PHE A 147 5.36 3.19 1.06
N GLY A 148 5.50 2.02 1.63
CA GLY A 148 4.36 1.18 2.01
C GLY A 148 4.79 0.05 2.93
N PHE A 149 3.84 -0.71 3.44
CA PHE A 149 4.11 -1.88 4.28
C PHE A 149 5.03 -2.86 3.57
N ARG A 150 4.70 -3.23 2.32
CA ARG A 150 5.53 -4.11 1.49
C ARG A 150 6.97 -3.63 1.43
N ARG A 151 7.19 -2.36 1.15
CA ARG A 151 8.52 -1.78 1.03
C ARG A 151 9.23 -1.69 2.38
N GLY A 152 8.50 -1.40 3.46
CA GLY A 152 9.02 -1.42 4.82
C GLY A 152 9.56 -2.80 5.19
N PHE A 153 8.82 -3.85 4.91
CA PHE A 153 9.29 -5.22 5.11
C PHE A 153 10.45 -5.58 4.17
N ALA A 154 10.38 -5.18 2.89
CA ALA A 154 11.42 -5.51 1.92
C ALA A 154 12.79 -4.93 2.31
N VAL A 155 12.88 -3.72 2.87
CA VAL A 155 14.16 -3.15 3.32
C VAL A 155 14.72 -3.91 4.53
N ILE A 156 13.87 -4.42 5.44
CA ILE A 156 14.29 -5.29 6.55
C ILE A 156 14.88 -6.59 6.00
N PHE A 157 14.22 -7.22 5.03
CA PHE A 157 14.70 -8.48 4.44
C PHE A 157 15.95 -8.30 3.59
N LEU A 158 16.11 -7.16 2.91
CA LEU A 158 17.35 -6.83 2.23
C LEU A 158 18.52 -6.73 3.22
N HIS A 159 18.31 -6.12 4.37
CA HIS A 159 19.30 -6.08 5.46
C HIS A 159 19.60 -7.48 6.01
N ALA A 160 18.56 -8.30 6.24
CA ALA A 160 18.71 -9.69 6.68
C ALA A 160 19.50 -10.55 5.69
N GLN A 161 19.39 -10.31 4.38
CA GLN A 161 20.22 -10.96 3.37
C GLN A 161 21.69 -10.52 3.45
N GLN A 162 21.94 -9.24 3.67
CA GLN A 162 23.28 -8.70 3.79
C GLN A 162 24.01 -9.25 5.02
N SER A 163 23.28 -9.49 6.12
CA SER A 163 23.80 -10.12 7.34
C SER A 163 23.87 -11.66 7.27
N GLY A 164 23.35 -12.28 6.20
CA GLY A 164 23.34 -13.73 6.03
C GLY A 164 22.22 -14.47 6.78
N ASP A 165 21.28 -13.75 7.38
CA ASP A 165 20.14 -14.33 8.11
C ASP A 165 19.10 -14.95 7.18
N ILE A 166 18.92 -14.39 5.97
CA ILE A 166 18.01 -14.89 4.93
C ILE A 166 18.81 -15.23 3.67
N PRO A 167 18.54 -16.39 3.00
CA PRO A 167 19.23 -16.77 1.77
C PRO A 167 19.07 -15.75 0.64
N GLN A 168 20.12 -15.55 -0.16
CA GLN A 168 20.09 -14.65 -1.34
C GLN A 168 19.09 -15.06 -2.43
N THR A 169 18.62 -16.31 -2.38
CA THR A 169 17.59 -16.83 -3.29
C THR A 169 16.18 -16.32 -3.00
N VAL A 170 15.93 -15.84 -1.80
CA VAL A 170 14.66 -15.20 -1.41
C VAL A 170 14.62 -13.79 -1.98
N ILE A 171 13.56 -13.43 -2.67
CA ILE A 171 13.38 -12.07 -3.21
C ILE A 171 12.77 -11.19 -2.10
N PRO A 172 13.50 -10.16 -1.56
CA PRO A 172 13.04 -9.36 -0.43
C PRO A 172 11.67 -8.71 -0.65
N ASP A 173 11.42 -8.22 -1.86
CA ASP A 173 10.16 -7.58 -2.22
C ASP A 173 8.98 -8.57 -2.26
N SER A 174 9.22 -9.82 -2.69
CA SER A 174 8.20 -10.89 -2.66
C SER A 174 7.88 -11.31 -1.23
N LEU A 175 8.90 -11.46 -0.38
CA LEU A 175 8.70 -11.75 1.03
C LEU A 175 7.97 -10.58 1.72
N GLY A 176 8.33 -9.34 1.40
CA GLY A 176 7.63 -8.14 1.87
C GLY A 176 6.15 -8.14 1.52
N ALA A 177 5.80 -8.56 0.32
CA ALA A 177 4.39 -8.71 -0.10
C ALA A 177 3.65 -9.79 0.71
N MET A 178 4.31 -10.90 1.06
CA MET A 178 3.71 -11.94 1.92
C MET A 178 3.45 -11.42 3.33
N PHE A 179 4.40 -10.67 3.92
CA PHE A 179 4.22 -10.04 5.22
C PHE A 179 3.11 -8.98 5.21
N GLU A 180 3.04 -8.16 4.17
CA GLU A 180 1.94 -7.20 4.00
C GLU A 180 0.59 -7.91 3.90
N ALA A 181 0.49 -9.01 3.15
CA ALA A 181 -0.75 -9.78 3.04
C ALA A 181 -1.19 -10.34 4.41
N GLN A 182 -0.26 -10.86 5.22
CA GLN A 182 -0.55 -11.32 6.57
C GLN A 182 -0.91 -10.18 7.51
N LEU A 183 -0.26 -9.03 7.39
CA LEU A 183 -0.63 -7.82 8.12
C LEU A 183 -2.08 -7.40 7.83
N MET A 184 -2.44 -7.30 6.54
CA MET A 184 -3.80 -6.92 6.14
C MET A 184 -4.85 -7.92 6.62
N SER A 185 -4.58 -9.23 6.49
CA SER A 185 -5.45 -10.29 7.01
C SER A 185 -5.62 -10.19 8.54
N SER A 186 -4.53 -10.02 9.28
CA SER A 186 -4.57 -9.90 10.73
C SER A 186 -5.31 -8.64 11.20
N MET A 187 -5.15 -7.52 10.51
CA MET A 187 -5.92 -6.31 10.79
C MET A 187 -7.41 -6.49 10.51
N HIS A 188 -7.76 -7.23 9.45
CA HIS A 188 -9.13 -7.56 9.14
C HIS A 188 -9.74 -8.45 10.23
N ASP A 189 -9.06 -9.52 10.62
CA ASP A 189 -9.52 -10.44 11.67
C ASP A 189 -9.72 -9.68 13.00
N TRP A 190 -8.71 -8.92 13.43
CA TRP A 190 -8.78 -8.11 14.64
C TRP A 190 -9.91 -7.09 14.62
N ALA A 191 -10.19 -6.49 13.47
CA ALA A 191 -11.28 -5.54 13.34
C ALA A 191 -12.67 -6.18 13.54
N HIS A 192 -12.80 -7.51 13.37
CA HIS A 192 -14.07 -8.25 13.48
C HIS A 192 -14.18 -9.07 14.76
N GLU A 193 -13.08 -9.42 15.42
CA GLU A 193 -13.03 -10.26 16.61
C GLU A 193 -12.65 -9.43 17.85
N GLU A 194 -13.55 -9.30 18.81
CA GLU A 194 -13.36 -8.39 19.96
C GLU A 194 -12.22 -8.83 20.91
N GLU A 195 -12.03 -10.14 21.08
CA GLU A 195 -11.04 -10.70 22.02
C GLU A 195 -9.65 -10.91 21.40
N ALA A 196 -9.49 -10.72 20.07
CA ALA A 196 -8.24 -10.96 19.40
C ALA A 196 -7.16 -9.90 19.73
N SER A 197 -5.96 -10.34 20.02
CA SER A 197 -4.79 -9.49 20.14
C SER A 197 -4.09 -9.35 18.80
N LEU A 198 -4.13 -8.17 18.19
CA LEU A 198 -3.47 -7.92 16.91
C LEU A 198 -1.97 -8.23 16.99
N LEU A 199 -1.32 -7.79 18.08
CA LEU A 199 0.12 -8.00 18.27
C LEU A 199 0.48 -9.48 18.41
N ALA A 200 -0.28 -10.25 19.21
CA ALA A 200 -0.02 -11.68 19.37
C ALA A 200 -0.19 -12.44 18.04
N THR A 201 -1.25 -12.17 17.31
CA THR A 201 -1.52 -12.78 16.01
C THR A 201 -0.42 -12.45 14.98
N LEU A 202 0.04 -11.20 14.94
CA LEU A 202 1.10 -10.80 14.00
C LEU A 202 2.44 -11.44 14.36
N ARG A 203 2.80 -11.50 15.64
CA ARG A 203 4.03 -12.16 16.11
C ARG A 203 4.08 -13.62 15.69
N GLU A 204 2.98 -14.35 15.91
CA GLU A 204 2.86 -15.76 15.51
C GLU A 204 3.01 -15.93 13.99
N ARG A 205 2.21 -15.20 13.21
CA ARG A 205 2.21 -15.31 11.74
C ARG A 205 3.55 -14.89 11.12
N PHE A 206 4.15 -13.82 11.62
CA PHE A 206 5.45 -13.34 11.14
C PHE A 206 6.59 -14.29 11.51
N ALA A 207 6.57 -14.89 12.70
CA ALA A 207 7.55 -15.90 13.10
C ALA A 207 7.53 -17.12 12.16
N VAL A 208 6.33 -17.60 11.78
CA VAL A 208 6.17 -18.70 10.82
C VAL A 208 6.73 -18.34 9.45
N LEU A 209 6.40 -17.15 8.92
CA LEU A 209 6.90 -16.70 7.63
C LEU A 209 8.40 -16.52 7.61
N LEU A 210 8.97 -15.95 8.67
CA LEU A 210 10.42 -15.70 8.78
C LEU A 210 11.20 -17.01 8.90
N ALA A 211 10.70 -17.97 9.72
CA ALA A 211 11.29 -19.30 9.81
C ALA A 211 11.24 -20.03 8.45
N GLY A 212 10.14 -19.91 7.73
CA GLY A 212 10.01 -20.43 6.38
C GLY A 212 11.02 -19.81 5.42
N ALA A 213 11.17 -18.47 5.45
CA ALA A 213 12.13 -17.76 4.59
C ALA A 213 13.59 -18.18 4.86
N ARG A 214 13.96 -18.40 6.12
CA ARG A 214 15.30 -18.87 6.53
C ARG A 214 15.59 -20.32 6.07
N SER A 215 14.56 -21.15 6.00
CA SER A 215 14.70 -22.57 5.63
C SER A 215 14.69 -22.81 4.11
N VAL A 216 14.46 -21.79 3.28
CA VAL A 216 14.40 -21.94 1.82
C VAL A 216 15.77 -22.33 1.26
N SER A 217 15.86 -23.53 0.66
CA SER A 217 17.03 -23.95 -0.11
C SER A 217 16.98 -23.45 -1.57
N ALA A 218 18.16 -23.27 -2.18
CA ALA A 218 18.25 -22.88 -3.59
C ALA A 218 17.49 -23.85 -4.53
N ASP A 219 17.46 -25.14 -4.20
CA ASP A 219 16.79 -26.18 -4.98
C ASP A 219 15.26 -26.05 -4.95
N ALA A 220 14.70 -25.63 -3.82
CA ALA A 220 13.25 -25.46 -3.66
C ALA A 220 12.68 -24.38 -4.58
N LEU A 221 13.41 -23.29 -4.81
CA LEU A 221 13.00 -22.20 -5.71
C LEU A 221 13.32 -22.48 -7.17
N GLY A 222 14.38 -23.26 -7.47
CA GLY A 222 14.75 -23.69 -8.82
C GLY A 222 13.72 -24.63 -9.47
N ALA A 223 13.03 -25.44 -8.69
CA ALA A 223 11.97 -26.33 -9.16
C ALA A 223 10.74 -25.55 -9.70
N GLY A 224 10.35 -24.45 -9.03
CA GLY A 224 9.25 -23.59 -9.46
C GLY A 224 9.53 -22.84 -10.78
N SER A 225 10.78 -22.45 -11.02
CA SER A 225 11.21 -21.79 -12.26
C SER A 225 11.17 -22.71 -13.47
N ARG A 226 11.46 -24.01 -13.30
CA ARG A 226 11.37 -25.04 -14.38
C ARG A 226 9.93 -25.31 -14.80
N VAL A 227 8.99 -25.32 -13.87
CA VAL A 227 7.56 -25.49 -14.17
C VAL A 227 7.00 -24.29 -14.97
N ARG A 228 7.42 -23.07 -14.69
CA ARG A 228 7.02 -21.89 -15.49
C ARG A 228 7.56 -21.96 -16.92
N ARG A 229 8.83 -22.31 -17.13
CA ARG A 229 9.42 -22.43 -18.48
C ARG A 229 8.78 -23.56 -19.29
N ALA A 230 8.40 -24.67 -18.67
CA ALA A 230 7.70 -25.78 -19.33
C ALA A 230 6.27 -25.41 -19.77
N ARG A 231 5.63 -24.48 -19.08
CA ARG A 231 4.27 -24.00 -19.41
C ARG A 231 4.28 -22.97 -20.53
N ASP A 232 5.28 -22.10 -20.61
CA ASP A 232 5.46 -21.11 -21.68
C ASP A 232 5.96 -21.72 -22.99
N GLY A 233 6.63 -22.88 -22.95
CA GLY A 233 7.12 -23.60 -24.12
C GLY A 233 6.06 -24.38 -24.90
N ARG A 234 4.84 -24.52 -24.39
CA ARG A 234 3.73 -25.17 -25.11
C ARG A 234 2.76 -24.15 -25.69
N ARG A 235 3.20 -23.39 -26.68
CA ARG A 235 2.27 -22.77 -27.62
C ARG A 235 1.82 -23.81 -28.63
N PRO A 236 0.54 -24.03 -28.88
CA PRO A 236 0.06 -24.90 -29.96
C PRO A 236 0.51 -24.29 -31.29
N GLY A 237 1.19 -25.10 -32.10
CA GLY A 237 1.68 -24.71 -33.41
C GLY A 237 0.54 -24.15 -34.27
N ALA A 238 0.80 -23.03 -34.90
CA ALA A 238 -0.03 -22.46 -35.96
C ALA A 238 -0.14 -23.47 -37.09
N ALA A 239 -1.35 -23.99 -37.34
CA ALA A 239 -1.66 -24.80 -38.49
C ALA A 239 -1.37 -23.98 -39.76
N ARG A 240 -0.37 -24.44 -40.54
CA ARG A 240 -0.15 -24.00 -41.92
C ARG A 240 -1.43 -24.31 -42.71
N ARG A 241 -2.08 -23.26 -43.20
CA ARG A 241 -3.03 -23.38 -44.31
C ARG A 241 -2.19 -23.43 -45.60
N GLU A 242 -2.12 -24.60 -46.20
CA GLU A 242 -1.67 -24.78 -47.56
C GLU A 242 -2.69 -24.15 -48.50
N SER A 243 -2.22 -23.23 -49.33
CA SER A 243 -2.93 -22.66 -50.46
C SER A 243 -2.88 -23.68 -51.60
N HIS A 244 -4.01 -24.28 -51.96
CA HIS A 244 -4.21 -24.91 -53.28
C HIS A 244 -4.78 -23.89 -54.22
N THR A 245 -3.93 -23.49 -55.13
CA THR A 245 -4.32 -22.91 -56.44
C THR A 245 -4.62 -24.12 -57.34
N GLU A 246 -5.84 -24.15 -57.84
CA GLU A 246 -6.10 -24.84 -59.11
C GLU A 246 -6.99 -23.97 -59.96
N SER A 247 -6.46 -23.74 -61.16
CA SER A 247 -7.08 -23.09 -62.29
C SER A 247 -8.04 -24.02 -63.02
N GLU A 248 -8.78 -23.38 -63.86
CA GLU A 248 -9.41 -23.90 -65.11
C GLU A 248 -10.91 -24.15 -65.16
N PHE A 249 -11.44 -23.54 -66.10
CA PHE A 249 -12.27 -23.80 -67.29
C PHE A 249 -13.66 -23.11 -67.23
N ASP A 250 -13.83 -22.12 -68.11
CA ASP A 250 -14.49 -22.08 -69.41
C ASP A 250 -16.04 -22.39 -69.41
N SER A 251 -16.80 -21.42 -69.72
CA SER A 251 -17.89 -21.26 -70.73
C SER A 251 -18.74 -20.05 -70.44
#